data_9c4f2057d95d07c351cd7501006851e2
#
_entry.id   9c4f2057d95d07c351cd7501006851e2
#
_cell.length_a   1.000
_cell.length_b   1.000
_cell.length_c   1.000
_cell.angle_alpha   90.00
_cell.angle_beta   90.00
_cell.angle_gamma   90.00
#
_symmetry.space_group_name_H-M   'P 1'
#
loop_
_entity.id
_entity.type
_entity.pdbx_description
1 polymer ?
#
loop_
_entity_poly.entity_id
_entity_poly.type
_entity_poly.pdbx_seq_one_letter_code
_entity_poly.pdbx_strand_id
1 'polypeptide(L)'
;MNIPREPRVGLALGGGAARGWAHVGVIRALEQAGIRPHLVCGTSIGALVGAAYAAGELEHFEQWLLELGITNVFSFLDVSMNGGLIKGDRLIEFFRSNFIDRPIKDLAMPYAAVATALHTGAEVWLREGSTVEAIRASIALPALFAPVLHEGRLLVDGGLVNPVPVSLARAMGADIVIAVDLSSDIIGRNLREEYALEVPSAEVSEWKRKLQAHISALFPTQQDDEPKLPSVLDVVTSSINIMQVRISRSRMAGEPPDVIIAPRLAHLGLLDFHRAKEAIEEGERAVEAALPSLIAYCKPSP
;
A
#
# COMPACT_ATOMS: atom_id res chain seq x y z
N MET A 1 -39.18 0.08 19.90
CA MET A 1 -38.84 -0.44 18.54
C MET A 1 -37.46 0.04 18.22
N ASN A 2 -36.48 -0.87 18.14
CA ASN A 2 -35.13 -0.49 17.63
C ASN A 2 -35.28 -0.29 16.13
N ILE A 3 -35.14 0.94 15.66
CA ILE A 3 -34.96 1.23 14.22
C ILE A 3 -33.65 0.55 13.83
N PRO A 4 -33.66 -0.35 12.85
CA PRO A 4 -32.40 -0.96 12.38
C PRO A 4 -31.45 0.17 11.91
N ARG A 5 -30.31 0.28 12.55
CA ARG A 5 -29.25 1.20 12.09
C ARG A 5 -28.72 0.69 10.75
N GLU A 6 -28.53 1.58 9.78
CA GLU A 6 -27.81 1.21 8.56
C GLU A 6 -26.42 0.67 8.90
N PRO A 7 -26.02 -0.46 8.28
CA PRO A 7 -24.71 -1.05 8.54
C PRO A 7 -23.58 -0.11 8.13
N ARG A 8 -22.60 0.06 8.99
CA ARG A 8 -21.40 0.86 8.70
C ARG A 8 -20.43 0.07 7.83
N VAL A 9 -20.19 0.55 6.63
CA VAL A 9 -19.21 -0.03 5.70
C VAL A 9 -17.83 0.52 6.02
N GLY A 10 -16.88 -0.35 6.29
CA GLY A 10 -15.46 -0.03 6.47
C GLY A 10 -14.64 -0.50 5.26
N LEU A 11 -13.69 0.34 4.82
CA LEU A 11 -12.75 0.02 3.76
C LEU A 11 -11.37 -0.26 4.34
N ALA A 12 -10.86 -1.47 4.15
CA ALA A 12 -9.53 -1.90 4.58
C ALA A 12 -8.58 -1.98 3.37
N LEU A 13 -7.68 -1.01 3.24
CA LEU A 13 -6.76 -0.87 2.11
C LEU A 13 -5.41 -1.53 2.42
N GLY A 14 -5.08 -2.57 1.64
CA GLY A 14 -3.84 -3.32 1.82
C GLY A 14 -2.57 -2.60 1.38
N GLY A 15 -1.42 -3.11 1.85
CA GLY A 15 -0.09 -2.70 1.37
C GLY A 15 0.23 -3.29 0.00
N GLY A 16 1.21 -2.71 -0.72
CA GLY A 16 1.61 -3.21 -2.03
C GLY A 16 2.52 -2.29 -2.85
N ALA A 17 3.13 -1.29 -2.24
CA ALA A 17 3.98 -0.29 -2.88
C ALA A 17 3.29 0.34 -4.11
N ALA A 18 3.92 0.38 -5.30
CA ALA A 18 3.36 0.99 -6.51
C ALA A 18 2.00 0.41 -6.95
N ARG A 19 1.72 -0.85 -6.62
CA ARG A 19 0.41 -1.48 -6.87
C ARG A 19 -0.73 -0.80 -6.13
N GLY A 20 -0.43 -0.08 -5.06
CA GLY A 20 -1.39 0.66 -4.24
C GLY A 20 -2.15 1.75 -4.98
N TRP A 21 -1.69 2.19 -6.14
CA TRP A 21 -2.46 3.11 -6.97
C TRP A 21 -3.81 2.53 -7.40
N ALA A 22 -3.94 1.20 -7.44
CA ALA A 22 -5.21 0.52 -7.69
C ALA A 22 -6.30 0.88 -6.67
N HIS A 23 -5.94 1.27 -5.44
CA HIS A 23 -6.91 1.71 -4.44
C HIS A 23 -7.72 2.92 -4.89
N VAL A 24 -7.13 3.83 -5.69
CA VAL A 24 -7.83 4.99 -6.25
C VAL A 24 -8.96 4.54 -7.16
N GLY A 25 -8.68 3.63 -8.10
CA GLY A 25 -9.68 3.04 -8.98
C GLY A 25 -10.76 2.28 -8.22
N VAL A 26 -10.36 1.52 -7.19
CA VAL A 26 -11.32 0.82 -6.31
C VAL A 26 -12.27 1.80 -5.63
N ILE A 27 -11.77 2.87 -5.02
CA ILE A 27 -12.62 3.83 -4.30
C ILE A 27 -13.57 4.52 -5.27
N ARG A 28 -13.10 4.97 -6.42
CA ARG A 28 -13.93 5.59 -7.45
C ARG A 28 -15.06 4.67 -7.94
N ALA A 29 -14.72 3.43 -8.25
CA ALA A 29 -15.70 2.47 -8.74
C ALA A 29 -16.73 2.10 -7.65
N LEU A 30 -16.34 2.02 -6.37
CA LEU A 30 -17.27 1.85 -5.26
C LEU A 30 -18.25 3.03 -5.15
N GLU A 31 -17.75 4.27 -5.23
CA GLU A 31 -18.60 5.46 -5.20
C GLU A 31 -19.56 5.54 -6.39
N GLN A 32 -19.08 5.23 -7.60
CA GLN A 32 -19.91 5.14 -8.82
C GLN A 32 -20.99 4.08 -8.69
N ALA A 33 -20.68 2.95 -8.04
CA ALA A 33 -21.67 1.93 -7.71
C ALA A 33 -22.61 2.35 -6.56
N GLY A 34 -22.44 3.55 -5.99
CA GLY A 34 -23.25 4.07 -4.88
C GLY A 34 -22.95 3.41 -3.53
N ILE A 35 -21.76 2.81 -3.40
CA ILE A 35 -21.25 2.22 -2.16
C ILE A 35 -20.25 3.21 -1.56
N ARG A 36 -20.63 3.84 -0.45
CA ARG A 36 -19.80 4.85 0.23
C ARG A 36 -19.32 4.28 1.57
N PRO A 37 -18.00 4.07 1.73
CA PRO A 37 -17.45 3.70 3.03
C PRO A 37 -17.70 4.78 4.10
N HIS A 38 -17.96 4.35 5.32
CA HIS A 38 -18.16 5.22 6.48
C HIS A 38 -16.88 5.43 7.28
N LEU A 39 -15.88 4.60 7.02
CA LEU A 39 -14.54 4.67 7.60
C LEU A 39 -13.55 3.98 6.67
N VAL A 40 -12.29 4.39 6.76
CA VAL A 40 -11.20 3.78 6.01
C VAL A 40 -10.00 3.54 6.93
N CYS A 41 -9.35 2.41 6.74
CA CYS A 41 -8.05 2.16 7.34
C CYS A 41 -7.10 1.54 6.30
N GLY A 42 -5.81 1.72 6.52
CA GLY A 42 -4.84 1.28 5.54
C GLY A 42 -3.51 0.84 6.13
N THR A 43 -2.78 0.07 5.34
CA THR A 43 -1.42 -0.36 5.63
C THR A 43 -0.51 0.09 4.49
N SER A 44 0.65 0.69 4.83
CA SER A 44 1.64 1.14 3.83
C SER A 44 1.01 2.09 2.80
N ILE A 45 1.13 1.80 1.52
CA ILE A 45 0.50 2.59 0.45
C ILE A 45 -1.03 2.70 0.63
N GLY A 46 -1.68 1.70 1.20
CA GLY A 46 -3.10 1.76 1.55
C GLY A 46 -3.41 2.81 2.62
N ALA A 47 -2.48 3.06 3.56
CA ALA A 47 -2.60 4.14 4.51
C ALA A 47 -2.52 5.51 3.82
N LEU A 48 -1.64 5.65 2.84
CA LEU A 48 -1.47 6.88 2.06
C LEU A 48 -2.73 7.21 1.26
N VAL A 49 -3.21 6.27 0.43
CA VAL A 49 -4.41 6.48 -0.38
C VAL A 49 -5.65 6.65 0.49
N GLY A 50 -5.75 5.86 1.57
CA GLY A 50 -6.84 5.98 2.56
C GLY A 50 -6.88 7.35 3.23
N ALA A 51 -5.73 7.94 3.53
CA ALA A 51 -5.65 9.28 4.09
C ALA A 51 -6.09 10.36 3.09
N ALA A 52 -5.67 10.26 1.83
CA ALA A 52 -6.13 11.17 0.77
C ALA A 52 -7.65 11.09 0.60
N TYR A 53 -8.20 9.88 0.63
CA TYR A 53 -9.65 9.67 0.59
C TYR A 53 -10.36 10.27 1.81
N ALA A 54 -9.87 9.98 3.02
CA ALA A 54 -10.46 10.50 4.26
C ALA A 54 -10.35 12.03 4.38
N ALA A 55 -9.37 12.64 3.74
CA ALA A 55 -9.21 14.08 3.67
C ALA A 55 -10.14 14.76 2.65
N GLY A 56 -10.76 14.00 1.74
CA GLY A 56 -11.52 14.53 0.60
C GLY A 56 -10.66 14.99 -0.57
N GLU A 57 -9.40 14.55 -0.64
CA GLU A 57 -8.40 14.98 -1.62
C GLU A 57 -8.10 13.91 -2.70
N LEU A 58 -8.96 12.86 -2.79
CA LEU A 58 -8.67 11.72 -3.68
C LEU A 58 -8.56 12.11 -5.15
N GLU A 59 -9.41 13.04 -5.63
CA GLU A 59 -9.40 13.49 -7.03
C GLU A 59 -8.11 14.28 -7.35
N HIS A 60 -7.73 15.20 -6.47
CA HIS A 60 -6.47 15.96 -6.60
C HIS A 60 -5.26 15.01 -6.54
N PHE A 61 -5.30 14.04 -5.64
CA PHE A 61 -4.27 13.02 -5.52
C PHE A 61 -4.15 12.17 -6.78
N GLU A 62 -5.27 11.75 -7.39
CA GLU A 62 -5.28 11.00 -8.65
C GLU A 62 -4.68 11.81 -9.81
N GLN A 63 -5.06 13.09 -9.96
CA GLN A 63 -4.49 13.96 -10.99
C GLN A 63 -2.97 14.01 -10.89
N TRP A 64 -2.45 14.21 -9.67
CA TRP A 64 -1.02 14.18 -9.43
C TRP A 64 -0.38 12.81 -9.77
N LEU A 65 -1.03 11.70 -9.43
CA LEU A 65 -0.52 10.35 -9.77
C LEU A 65 -0.39 10.13 -11.27
N LEU A 66 -1.34 10.64 -12.05
CA LEU A 66 -1.34 10.51 -13.51
C LEU A 66 -0.24 11.35 -14.18
N GLU A 67 0.22 12.41 -13.51
CA GLU A 67 1.33 13.26 -13.94
C GLU A 67 2.71 12.73 -13.46
N LEU A 68 2.73 11.70 -12.62
CA LEU A 68 3.95 11.11 -12.06
C LEU A 68 4.80 10.45 -13.15
N GLY A 69 5.81 11.18 -13.62
CA GLY A 69 6.85 10.61 -14.47
C GLY A 69 7.94 9.89 -13.69
N ILE A 70 8.71 9.05 -14.37
CA ILE A 70 9.83 8.30 -13.78
C ILE A 70 10.82 9.24 -13.05
N THR A 71 11.12 10.41 -13.61
CA THR A 71 12.03 11.40 -13.04
C THR A 71 11.51 11.99 -11.73
N ASN A 72 10.19 12.17 -11.60
CA ASN A 72 9.57 12.74 -10.41
C ASN A 72 9.62 11.75 -9.23
N VAL A 73 9.42 10.45 -9.50
CA VAL A 73 9.54 9.40 -8.47
C VAL A 73 10.91 9.46 -7.79
N PHE A 74 11.99 9.68 -8.58
CA PHE A 74 13.34 9.80 -8.01
C PHE A 74 13.55 11.05 -7.16
N SER A 75 12.86 12.15 -7.47
CA SER A 75 13.00 13.39 -6.70
C SER A 75 12.50 13.23 -5.25
N PHE A 76 11.61 12.27 -5.00
CA PHE A 76 11.09 11.96 -3.66
C PHE A 76 11.97 10.98 -2.88
N LEU A 77 12.95 10.33 -3.55
CA LEU A 77 13.88 9.40 -2.92
C LEU A 77 15.10 10.16 -2.38
N ASP A 78 14.99 10.71 -1.18
CA ASP A 78 16.10 11.33 -0.46
C ASP A 78 16.99 10.25 0.18
N VAL A 79 18.01 9.83 -0.56
CA VAL A 79 18.96 8.83 -0.07
C VAL A 79 19.83 9.42 1.03
N SER A 80 19.80 8.85 2.22
CA SER A 80 20.68 9.25 3.32
C SER A 80 22.11 8.79 3.07
N MET A 81 23.07 9.71 3.20
CA MET A 81 24.51 9.41 3.13
C MET A 81 24.98 8.48 4.28
N ASN A 82 24.23 8.42 5.38
CA ASN A 82 24.54 7.60 6.57
C ASN A 82 23.63 6.37 6.64
N GLY A 83 23.87 5.36 5.80
CA GLY A 83 23.19 4.06 5.92
C GLY A 83 22.36 3.62 4.71
N GLY A 84 22.35 4.37 3.60
CA GLY A 84 21.74 3.93 2.33
C GLY A 84 20.23 3.83 2.31
N LEU A 85 19.54 4.23 3.39
CA LEU A 85 18.09 4.21 3.48
C LEU A 85 17.52 5.56 3.02
N ILE A 86 16.37 5.51 2.36
CA ILE A 86 15.59 6.69 2.00
C ILE A 86 14.96 7.24 3.28
N LYS A 87 15.20 8.51 3.59
CA LYS A 87 14.56 9.14 4.75
C LYS A 87 13.06 9.29 4.55
N GLY A 88 12.63 9.55 3.32
CA GLY A 88 11.24 9.80 2.97
C GLY A 88 10.73 11.18 3.39
N ASP A 89 11.61 12.06 3.87
CA ASP A 89 11.22 13.38 4.36
C ASP A 89 10.66 14.25 3.22
N ARG A 90 11.22 14.15 2.01
CA ARG A 90 10.73 14.88 0.82
C ARG A 90 9.35 14.43 0.39
N LEU A 91 9.10 13.12 0.40
CA LEU A 91 7.79 12.58 0.08
C LEU A 91 6.75 13.08 1.08
N ILE A 92 7.08 13.04 2.35
CA ILE A 92 6.21 13.48 3.45
C ILE A 92 5.95 14.99 3.40
N GLU A 93 6.99 15.80 3.16
CA GLU A 93 6.82 17.25 3.03
C GLU A 93 5.98 17.61 1.81
N PHE A 94 6.16 16.88 0.72
CA PHE A 94 5.32 17.02 -0.45
C PHE A 94 3.84 16.71 -0.13
N PHE A 95 3.56 15.61 0.58
CA PHE A 95 2.20 15.27 1.00
C PHE A 95 1.61 16.31 1.95
N ARG A 96 2.41 16.79 2.91
CA ARG A 96 2.01 17.84 3.83
C ARG A 96 1.61 19.11 3.08
N SER A 97 2.42 19.53 2.13
CA SER A 97 2.25 20.79 1.43
C SER A 97 1.11 20.78 0.41
N ASN A 98 0.78 19.61 -0.17
CA ASN A 98 -0.13 19.53 -1.31
C ASN A 98 -1.47 18.86 -1.00
N PHE A 99 -1.53 17.94 -0.02
CA PHE A 99 -2.73 17.14 0.19
C PHE A 99 -3.24 17.16 1.62
N ILE A 100 -2.40 16.89 2.63
CA ILE A 100 -2.87 16.59 3.97
C ILE A 100 -1.95 17.23 5.02
N ASP A 101 -2.40 18.29 5.65
CA ASP A 101 -1.78 18.86 6.84
C ASP A 101 -2.81 19.04 7.95
N ARG A 102 -3.43 17.90 8.37
CA ARG A 102 -4.47 17.89 9.41
C ARG A 102 -4.23 16.73 10.37
N PRO A 103 -4.61 16.89 11.64
CA PRO A 103 -4.74 15.76 12.57
C PRO A 103 -5.76 14.73 12.07
N ILE A 104 -5.54 13.44 12.38
CA ILE A 104 -6.44 12.35 12.00
C ILE A 104 -7.89 12.63 12.43
N LYS A 105 -8.10 13.18 13.61
CA LYS A 105 -9.43 13.51 14.16
C LYS A 105 -10.20 14.56 13.35
N ASP A 106 -9.50 15.38 12.57
CA ASP A 106 -10.05 16.50 11.79
C ASP A 106 -10.25 16.14 10.30
N LEU A 107 -10.03 14.88 9.93
CA LEU A 107 -10.35 14.36 8.60
C LEU A 107 -11.88 14.26 8.43
N ALA A 108 -12.35 14.37 7.19
CA ALA A 108 -13.77 14.32 6.85
C ALA A 108 -14.41 12.95 7.14
N MET A 109 -13.59 11.89 7.22
CA MET A 109 -13.99 10.52 7.48
C MET A 109 -13.08 9.90 8.55
N PRO A 110 -13.60 9.03 9.44
CA PRO A 110 -12.76 8.25 10.35
C PRO A 110 -11.67 7.46 9.61
N TYR A 111 -10.43 7.69 10.01
CA TYR A 111 -9.25 7.11 9.38
C TYR A 111 -8.31 6.49 10.42
N ALA A 112 -7.60 5.43 10.04
CA ALA A 112 -6.49 4.88 10.81
C ALA A 112 -5.44 4.22 9.90
N ALA A 113 -4.19 4.21 10.37
CA ALA A 113 -3.09 3.51 9.71
C ALA A 113 -2.49 2.43 10.61
N VAL A 114 -1.92 1.38 10.00
CA VAL A 114 -1.18 0.35 10.70
C VAL A 114 0.32 0.58 10.57
N ALA A 115 1.04 0.46 11.67
CA ALA A 115 2.50 0.36 11.70
C ALA A 115 2.93 -0.82 12.56
N THR A 116 4.21 -1.16 12.53
CA THR A 116 4.82 -2.23 13.32
C THR A 116 5.85 -1.67 14.28
N ALA A 117 5.78 -1.98 15.55
CA ALA A 117 6.81 -1.63 16.52
C ALA A 117 8.05 -2.53 16.28
N LEU A 118 9.17 -1.93 15.84
CA LEU A 118 10.36 -2.65 15.37
C LEU A 118 10.93 -3.63 16.39
N HIS A 119 10.98 -3.24 17.67
CA HIS A 119 11.61 -4.07 18.70
C HIS A 119 10.75 -5.21 19.22
N THR A 120 9.42 -5.10 19.11
CA THR A 120 8.49 -6.06 19.69
C THR A 120 7.71 -6.86 18.67
N GLY A 121 7.67 -6.40 17.41
CA GLY A 121 6.78 -6.94 16.38
C GLY A 121 5.29 -6.67 16.65
N ALA A 122 4.97 -5.82 17.62
CA ALA A 122 3.58 -5.50 17.93
C ALA A 122 2.94 -4.63 16.82
N GLU A 123 1.68 -4.92 16.52
CA GLU A 123 0.85 -4.08 15.66
C GLU A 123 0.51 -2.77 16.39
N VAL A 124 0.67 -1.65 15.71
CA VAL A 124 0.37 -0.31 16.23
C VAL A 124 -0.68 0.34 15.35
N TRP A 125 -1.81 0.74 15.96
CA TRP A 125 -2.89 1.44 15.29
C TRP A 125 -2.74 2.95 15.50
N LEU A 126 -2.42 3.65 14.45
CA LEU A 126 -2.27 5.10 14.42
C LEU A 126 -3.64 5.72 14.09
N ARG A 127 -4.35 6.15 15.12
CA ARG A 127 -5.74 6.64 15.06
C ARG A 127 -5.88 8.09 15.48
N GLU A 128 -4.83 8.67 15.99
CA GLU A 128 -4.75 10.03 16.54
C GLU A 128 -3.44 10.70 16.12
N GLY A 129 -3.32 11.98 16.35
CA GLY A 129 -2.12 12.75 16.01
C GLY A 129 -2.08 13.18 14.55
N SER A 130 -0.88 13.40 14.03
CA SER A 130 -0.66 13.88 12.66
C SER A 130 -0.92 12.77 11.64
N THR A 131 -1.77 13.05 10.65
CA THR A 131 -2.04 12.13 9.54
C THR A 131 -0.76 11.83 8.75
N VAL A 132 0.06 12.83 8.51
CA VAL A 132 1.30 12.72 7.74
C VAL A 132 2.33 11.84 8.48
N GLU A 133 2.43 11.97 9.80
CA GLU A 133 3.30 11.11 10.61
C GLU A 133 2.80 9.65 10.64
N ALA A 134 1.50 9.45 10.71
CA ALA A 134 0.91 8.10 10.63
C ALA A 134 1.19 7.44 9.27
N ILE A 135 1.05 8.18 8.17
CA ILE A 135 1.43 7.71 6.84
C ILE A 135 2.92 7.34 6.82
N ARG A 136 3.79 8.26 7.30
CA ARG A 136 5.25 8.07 7.29
C ARG A 136 5.68 6.80 8.04
N ALA A 137 5.05 6.54 9.19
CA ALA A 137 5.32 5.32 9.96
C ALA A 137 4.82 4.06 9.23
N SER A 138 3.61 4.13 8.64
CA SER A 138 2.98 3.01 7.94
C SER A 138 3.73 2.61 6.67
N ILE A 139 4.37 3.55 5.95
CA ILE A 139 5.14 3.27 4.71
C ILE A 139 6.62 2.98 4.97
N ALA A 140 7.08 2.91 6.20
CA ALA A 140 8.49 2.72 6.56
C ALA A 140 8.97 1.29 6.28
N LEU A 141 8.95 0.87 5.01
CA LEU A 141 9.35 -0.48 4.57
C LEU A 141 10.84 -0.69 4.85
N PRO A 142 11.22 -1.75 5.62
CA PRO A 142 12.62 -2.07 5.89
C PRO A 142 13.43 -2.26 4.60
N ALA A 143 14.70 -1.89 4.65
CA ALA A 143 15.63 -1.82 3.53
C ALA A 143 15.33 -0.73 2.49
N LEU A 144 14.15 -0.10 2.52
CA LEU A 144 13.82 1.01 1.64
C LEU A 144 13.77 2.33 2.42
N PHE A 145 12.99 2.40 3.49
CA PHE A 145 12.82 3.60 4.30
C PHE A 145 13.38 3.46 5.72
N ALA A 146 13.85 4.58 6.27
CA ALA A 146 14.28 4.63 7.67
C ALA A 146 13.08 4.44 8.63
N PRO A 147 13.27 3.72 9.77
CA PRO A 147 12.26 3.64 10.81
C PRO A 147 11.88 5.03 11.36
N VAL A 148 10.67 5.15 11.88
CA VAL A 148 10.13 6.38 12.44
C VAL A 148 10.07 6.30 13.96
N LEU A 149 10.61 7.29 14.67
CA LEU A 149 10.43 7.39 16.11
C LEU A 149 9.07 8.02 16.42
N HIS A 150 8.18 7.26 17.06
CA HIS A 150 6.86 7.70 17.47
C HIS A 150 6.60 7.29 18.92
N GLU A 151 6.32 8.24 19.80
CA GLU A 151 6.07 8.01 21.22
C GLU A 151 7.12 7.10 21.91
N GLY A 152 8.40 7.32 21.61
CA GLY A 152 9.50 6.54 22.18
C GLY A 152 9.69 5.14 21.60
N ARG A 153 8.93 4.76 20.57
CA ARG A 153 9.04 3.48 19.85
C ARG A 153 9.48 3.70 18.41
N LEU A 154 10.38 2.85 17.92
CA LEU A 154 10.71 2.81 16.50
C LEU A 154 9.63 2.02 15.74
N LEU A 155 8.99 2.66 14.78
CA LEU A 155 7.97 2.09 13.92
C LEU A 155 8.52 1.82 12.52
N VAL A 156 8.06 0.72 11.93
CA VAL A 156 8.30 0.31 10.55
C VAL A 156 6.96 -0.04 9.88
N ASP A 157 6.99 -0.37 8.59
CA ASP A 157 5.81 -0.66 7.77
C ASP A 157 4.85 -1.66 8.44
N GLY A 158 3.57 -1.32 8.40
CA GLY A 158 2.50 -2.13 8.99
C GLY A 158 2.28 -3.47 8.29
N GLY A 159 2.74 -3.61 7.04
CA GLY A 159 2.64 -4.84 6.27
C GLY A 159 3.43 -6.02 6.86
N LEU A 160 4.34 -5.76 7.80
CA LEU A 160 5.05 -6.83 8.50
C LEU A 160 4.15 -7.59 9.49
N VAL A 161 3.02 -7.01 9.92
CA VAL A 161 2.12 -7.62 10.91
C VAL A 161 0.68 -7.69 10.45
N ASN A 162 0.19 -6.70 9.68
CA ASN A 162 -1.19 -6.64 9.21
C ASN A 162 -1.26 -6.01 7.80
N PRO A 163 -0.92 -6.79 6.75
CA PRO A 163 -0.87 -6.26 5.38
C PRO A 163 -2.23 -5.77 4.85
N VAL A 164 -3.34 -6.38 5.27
CA VAL A 164 -4.72 -5.96 4.92
C VAL A 164 -5.50 -5.82 6.23
N PRO A 165 -5.75 -4.58 6.70
CA PRO A 165 -6.12 -4.31 8.10
C PRO A 165 -7.62 -4.52 8.38
N VAL A 166 -8.16 -5.72 8.14
CA VAL A 166 -9.57 -6.09 8.41
C VAL A 166 -9.91 -5.92 9.88
N SER A 167 -9.05 -6.41 10.78
CA SER A 167 -9.22 -6.28 12.24
C SER A 167 -9.34 -4.83 12.69
N LEU A 168 -8.55 -3.93 12.10
CA LEU A 168 -8.61 -2.51 12.42
C LEU A 168 -9.93 -1.89 11.96
N ALA A 169 -10.42 -2.22 10.74
CA ALA A 169 -11.72 -1.75 10.26
C ALA A 169 -12.85 -2.19 11.20
N ARG A 170 -12.84 -3.45 11.69
CA ARG A 170 -13.77 -3.95 12.69
C ARG A 170 -13.66 -3.17 14.01
N ALA A 171 -12.44 -2.96 14.51
CA ALA A 171 -12.18 -2.20 15.74
C ALA A 171 -12.61 -0.72 15.64
N MET A 172 -12.64 -0.15 14.42
CA MET A 172 -13.18 1.19 14.15
C MET A 172 -14.71 1.20 14.07
N GLY A 173 -15.36 0.04 14.19
CA GLY A 173 -16.81 -0.11 14.24
C GLY A 173 -17.46 -0.35 12.88
N ALA A 174 -16.76 -0.96 11.93
CA ALA A 174 -17.35 -1.45 10.69
C ALA A 174 -18.23 -2.68 10.97
N ASP A 175 -19.48 -2.65 10.49
CA ASP A 175 -20.39 -3.80 10.48
C ASP A 175 -20.10 -4.67 9.25
N ILE A 176 -19.72 -4.04 8.11
CA ILE A 176 -19.33 -4.68 6.86
C ILE A 176 -17.93 -4.20 6.52
N VAL A 177 -17.01 -5.12 6.22
CA VAL A 177 -15.64 -4.79 5.81
C VAL A 177 -15.39 -5.20 4.36
N ILE A 178 -15.08 -4.21 3.54
CA ILE A 178 -14.54 -4.39 2.20
C ILE A 178 -13.01 -4.34 2.30
N ALA A 179 -12.34 -5.44 2.02
CA ALA A 179 -10.89 -5.53 2.02
C ALA A 179 -10.33 -5.46 0.59
N VAL A 180 -9.32 -4.63 0.38
CA VAL A 180 -8.60 -4.57 -0.89
C VAL A 180 -7.23 -5.24 -0.73
N ASP A 181 -7.07 -6.41 -1.34
CA ASP A 181 -5.84 -7.21 -1.31
C ASP A 181 -5.09 -7.10 -2.63
N LEU A 182 -3.98 -6.36 -2.64
CA LEU A 182 -3.13 -6.12 -3.81
C LEU A 182 -2.16 -7.27 -4.11
N SER A 183 -2.18 -8.31 -3.30
CA SER A 183 -1.18 -9.39 -3.33
C SER A 183 -1.75 -10.75 -3.70
N SER A 184 -3.04 -10.84 -3.91
CA SER A 184 -3.76 -12.11 -4.09
C SER A 184 -3.30 -12.94 -5.29
N ASP A 185 -2.88 -12.30 -6.39
CA ASP A 185 -2.45 -12.96 -7.63
C ASP A 185 -0.92 -13.14 -7.75
N ILE A 186 -0.13 -12.66 -6.78
CA ILE A 186 1.33 -12.69 -6.83
C ILE A 186 1.87 -14.11 -6.64
N ILE A 187 1.30 -14.87 -5.69
CA ILE A 187 1.71 -16.25 -5.45
C ILE A 187 0.91 -17.19 -6.34
N GLY A 188 1.53 -17.76 -7.34
CA GLY A 188 0.96 -18.74 -8.27
C GLY A 188 1.29 -18.44 -9.72
N ARG A 189 1.55 -17.18 -10.07
CA ARG A 189 1.96 -16.80 -11.41
C ARG A 189 3.47 -16.99 -11.61
N ASN A 190 4.27 -16.61 -10.62
CA ASN A 190 5.74 -16.78 -10.66
C ASN A 190 6.17 -18.26 -10.77
N LEU A 191 5.35 -19.22 -10.32
CA LEU A 191 5.63 -20.64 -10.48
C LEU A 191 5.49 -21.13 -11.95
N ARG A 192 4.85 -20.34 -12.82
CA ARG A 192 4.72 -20.67 -14.26
C ARG A 192 5.70 -19.87 -15.14
N GLU A 193 6.22 -18.73 -14.65
CA GLU A 193 7.12 -17.85 -15.40
C GLU A 193 8.60 -18.01 -14.99
N GLU A 194 8.91 -18.85 -14.01
CA GLU A 194 10.27 -19.07 -13.50
C GLU A 194 11.23 -19.68 -14.53
N TYR A 195 10.72 -20.08 -15.70
CA TYR A 195 11.52 -20.60 -16.83
C TYR A 195 11.64 -19.65 -18.04
N ALA A 196 11.03 -18.47 -17.98
CA ALA A 196 11.15 -17.45 -19.01
C ALA A 196 11.95 -16.25 -18.48
N LEU A 197 13.26 -16.36 -18.52
CA LEU A 197 14.18 -15.20 -18.36
C LEU A 197 14.04 -14.31 -19.61
N GLU A 198 12.95 -13.57 -19.74
CA GLU A 198 12.87 -12.48 -20.71
C GLU A 198 13.59 -11.25 -20.15
N VAL A 199 14.62 -10.85 -20.88
CA VAL A 199 15.42 -9.65 -20.60
C VAL A 199 14.52 -8.41 -20.74
N PRO A 200 14.41 -7.55 -19.72
CA PRO A 200 13.59 -6.34 -19.82
C PRO A 200 14.13 -5.38 -20.87
N SER A 201 13.23 -4.70 -21.59
CA SER A 201 13.54 -3.67 -22.59
C SER A 201 14.44 -2.55 -22.05
N ALA A 202 15.25 -1.96 -22.92
CA ALA A 202 16.38 -1.09 -22.61
C ALA A 202 16.09 0.16 -21.74
N GLU A 203 14.86 0.66 -21.71
CA GLU A 203 14.50 1.89 -20.97
C GLU A 203 14.35 1.70 -19.45
N VAL A 204 13.98 0.50 -19.01
CA VAL A 204 13.87 0.15 -17.58
C VAL A 204 15.26 -0.05 -16.95
N SER A 205 16.31 -0.23 -17.77
CA SER A 205 17.63 -0.62 -17.30
C SER A 205 18.46 0.52 -16.68
N GLU A 206 18.23 1.78 -17.06
CA GLU A 206 19.16 2.86 -16.68
C GLU A 206 19.00 3.30 -15.22
N TRP A 207 17.79 3.36 -14.72
CA TRP A 207 17.55 3.72 -13.33
C TRP A 207 17.80 2.54 -12.37
N LYS A 208 17.36 1.33 -12.73
CA LYS A 208 17.74 0.13 -11.97
C LYS A 208 19.26 0.04 -11.88
N ARG A 209 19.96 0.36 -12.96
CA ARG A 209 21.43 0.43 -12.99
C ARG A 209 21.97 1.54 -12.09
N LYS A 210 21.36 2.75 -12.05
CA LYS A 210 21.78 3.85 -11.15
C LYS A 210 21.51 3.54 -9.69
N LEU A 211 20.35 2.97 -9.36
CA LEU A 211 20.04 2.52 -8.02
C LEU A 211 20.94 1.35 -7.61
N GLN A 212 21.14 0.39 -8.50
CA GLN A 212 22.03 -0.75 -8.31
C GLN A 212 23.49 -0.30 -8.17
N ALA A 213 23.95 0.69 -8.94
CA ALA A 213 25.29 1.26 -8.81
C ALA A 213 25.51 1.98 -7.46
N HIS A 214 24.51 2.65 -6.93
CA HIS A 214 24.57 3.24 -5.58
C HIS A 214 24.60 2.18 -4.48
N ILE A 215 23.84 1.12 -4.63
CA ILE A 215 23.79 -0.01 -3.67
C ILE A 215 25.06 -0.86 -3.80
N SER A 216 25.56 -1.10 -5.02
CA SER A 216 26.82 -1.83 -5.26
C SER A 216 28.06 -1.08 -4.76
N ALA A 217 28.00 0.25 -4.66
CA ALA A 217 29.06 1.04 -4.03
C ALA A 217 29.13 0.81 -2.51
N LEU A 218 28.02 0.37 -1.90
CA LEU A 218 27.95 0.02 -0.48
C LEU A 218 28.30 -1.46 -0.21
N PHE A 219 28.19 -2.32 -1.24
CA PHE A 219 28.49 -3.74 -1.17
C PHE A 219 29.24 -4.18 -2.43
N PRO A 220 30.59 -4.10 -2.47
CA PRO A 220 31.37 -4.47 -3.65
C PRO A 220 31.25 -5.96 -3.92
N THR A 221 30.60 -6.29 -5.04
CA THR A 221 30.55 -7.66 -5.57
C THR A 221 31.50 -7.78 -6.77
N GLN A 222 32.28 -8.86 -6.80
CA GLN A 222 33.15 -9.20 -7.92
C GLN A 222 32.32 -9.54 -9.16
N GLN A 223 32.80 -9.07 -10.32
CA GLN A 223 32.21 -9.42 -11.61
C GLN A 223 32.71 -10.80 -12.01
N ASP A 224 31.81 -11.79 -12.00
CA ASP A 224 32.02 -13.08 -12.64
C ASP A 224 30.85 -13.36 -13.61
N ASP A 225 31.15 -14.05 -14.73
CA ASP A 225 30.24 -14.43 -15.82
C ASP A 225 29.25 -15.56 -15.44
N GLU A 226 28.84 -15.63 -14.18
CA GLU A 226 27.83 -16.54 -13.69
C GLU A 226 26.40 -15.98 -13.89
N PRO A 227 25.34 -16.82 -13.94
CA PRO A 227 23.97 -16.36 -14.06
C PRO A 227 23.70 -15.30 -12.95
N LYS A 228 23.29 -14.11 -13.37
CA LYS A 228 23.13 -12.94 -12.46
C LYS A 228 22.16 -13.27 -11.35
N LEU A 229 22.68 -13.61 -10.20
CA LEU A 229 21.88 -13.74 -8.99
C LEU A 229 21.18 -12.41 -8.66
N PRO A 230 19.94 -12.46 -8.14
CA PRO A 230 19.22 -11.26 -7.74
C PRO A 230 20.03 -10.49 -6.67
N SER A 231 19.92 -9.17 -6.68
CA SER A 231 20.62 -8.34 -5.68
C SER A 231 20.10 -8.64 -4.26
N VAL A 232 20.90 -8.36 -3.23
CA VAL A 232 20.48 -8.54 -1.83
C VAL A 232 19.18 -7.75 -1.56
N LEU A 233 19.02 -6.56 -2.13
CA LEU A 233 17.79 -5.77 -2.00
C LEU A 233 16.60 -6.48 -2.66
N ASP A 234 16.77 -7.06 -3.84
CA ASP A 234 15.69 -7.80 -4.52
C ASP A 234 15.28 -9.03 -3.71
N VAL A 235 16.25 -9.74 -3.12
CA VAL A 235 15.98 -10.89 -2.25
C VAL A 235 15.22 -10.46 -0.99
N VAL A 236 15.65 -9.39 -0.32
CA VAL A 236 15.00 -8.89 0.91
C VAL A 236 13.59 -8.40 0.61
N THR A 237 13.40 -7.58 -0.43
CA THR A 237 12.07 -7.05 -0.78
C THR A 237 11.12 -8.16 -1.23
N SER A 238 11.61 -9.14 -2.00
CA SER A 238 10.83 -10.31 -2.39
C SER A 238 10.45 -11.17 -1.18
N SER A 239 11.39 -11.37 -0.25
CA SER A 239 11.13 -12.12 1.00
C SER A 239 10.06 -11.45 1.85
N ILE A 240 10.14 -10.11 2.01
CA ILE A 240 9.10 -9.33 2.71
C ILE A 240 7.75 -9.50 2.03
N ASN A 241 7.71 -9.41 0.70
CA ASN A 241 6.48 -9.58 -0.07
C ASN A 241 5.87 -10.99 0.12
N ILE A 242 6.69 -12.03 0.08
CA ILE A 242 6.24 -13.41 0.35
C ILE A 242 5.66 -13.52 1.76
N MET A 243 6.33 -12.96 2.77
CA MET A 243 5.85 -12.95 4.16
C MET A 243 4.53 -12.18 4.29
N GLN A 244 4.41 -11.01 3.68
CA GLN A 244 3.18 -10.21 3.70
C GLN A 244 1.99 -10.97 3.11
N VAL A 245 2.17 -11.65 1.97
CA VAL A 245 1.11 -12.47 1.37
C VAL A 245 0.70 -13.63 2.30
N ARG A 246 1.67 -14.28 2.95
CA ARG A 246 1.38 -15.37 3.90
C ARG A 246 0.64 -14.87 5.14
N ILE A 247 1.08 -13.74 5.69
CA ILE A 247 0.45 -13.09 6.86
C ILE A 247 -0.98 -12.66 6.50
N SER A 248 -1.18 -11.99 5.35
CA SER A 248 -2.50 -11.55 4.88
C SER A 248 -3.48 -12.73 4.81
N ARG A 249 -3.09 -13.82 4.15
CA ARG A 249 -3.92 -15.02 4.04
C ARG A 249 -4.23 -15.65 5.39
N SER A 250 -3.25 -15.73 6.27
CA SER A 250 -3.45 -16.29 7.63
C SER A 250 -4.40 -15.43 8.46
N ARG A 251 -4.24 -14.12 8.41
CA ARG A 251 -5.10 -13.20 9.16
C ARG A 251 -6.53 -13.19 8.63
N MET A 252 -6.71 -13.09 7.31
CA MET A 252 -8.04 -13.12 6.70
C MET A 252 -8.76 -14.48 6.87
N ALA A 253 -8.03 -15.57 7.10
CA ALA A 253 -8.63 -16.85 7.46
C ALA A 253 -9.20 -16.83 8.89
N GLY A 254 -8.57 -16.10 9.82
CA GLY A 254 -9.04 -15.95 11.20
C GLY A 254 -10.07 -14.84 11.39
N GLU A 255 -9.94 -13.76 10.63
CA GLU A 255 -10.80 -12.58 10.65
C GLU A 255 -11.22 -12.23 9.21
N PRO A 256 -12.19 -12.96 8.62
CA PRO A 256 -12.56 -12.74 7.22
C PRO A 256 -13.26 -11.39 7.02
N PRO A 257 -12.93 -10.66 5.94
CA PRO A 257 -13.76 -9.55 5.49
C PRO A 257 -15.05 -10.07 4.87
N ASP A 258 -16.05 -9.21 4.72
CA ASP A 258 -17.32 -9.58 4.07
C ASP A 258 -17.17 -9.62 2.55
N VAL A 259 -16.34 -8.71 1.99
CA VAL A 259 -16.01 -8.67 0.57
C VAL A 259 -14.51 -8.47 0.38
N ILE A 260 -13.91 -9.24 -0.53
CA ILE A 260 -12.53 -9.03 -0.97
C ILE A 260 -12.53 -8.50 -2.40
N ILE A 261 -11.86 -7.37 -2.61
CA ILE A 261 -11.53 -6.83 -3.93
C ILE A 261 -10.06 -7.13 -4.18
N ALA A 262 -9.78 -7.87 -5.26
CA ALA A 262 -8.46 -8.40 -5.56
C ALA A 262 -8.01 -8.01 -6.97
N PRO A 263 -7.44 -6.80 -7.17
CA PRO A 263 -6.91 -6.38 -8.46
C PRO A 263 -5.78 -7.29 -8.94
N ARG A 264 -5.70 -7.54 -10.25
CA ARG A 264 -4.69 -8.42 -10.86
C ARG A 264 -3.43 -7.62 -11.23
N LEU A 265 -2.50 -7.49 -10.29
CA LEU A 265 -1.36 -6.58 -10.37
C LEU A 265 0.00 -7.29 -10.41
N ALA A 266 0.04 -8.62 -10.64
CA ALA A 266 1.29 -9.38 -10.67
C ALA A 266 2.29 -8.90 -11.75
N HIS A 267 1.79 -8.25 -12.81
CA HIS A 267 2.61 -7.66 -13.89
C HIS A 267 3.23 -6.30 -13.52
N LEU A 268 2.86 -5.72 -12.38
CA LEU A 268 3.43 -4.48 -11.86
C LEU A 268 4.49 -4.78 -10.80
N GLY A 269 5.69 -4.25 -11.01
CA GLY A 269 6.76 -4.30 -10.02
C GLY A 269 6.45 -3.39 -8.81
N LEU A 270 7.10 -3.68 -7.67
CA LEU A 270 6.91 -2.90 -6.44
C LEU A 270 7.30 -1.42 -6.59
N LEU A 271 8.19 -1.09 -7.52
CA LEU A 271 8.71 0.26 -7.75
C LEU A 271 8.17 0.93 -9.02
N ASP A 272 7.18 0.35 -9.69
CA ASP A 272 6.60 0.87 -10.94
C ASP A 272 5.60 2.01 -10.68
N PHE A 273 5.96 2.96 -9.83
CA PHE A 273 5.09 4.08 -9.44
C PHE A 273 4.62 4.96 -10.62
N HIS A 274 5.35 4.94 -11.72
CA HIS A 274 5.01 5.65 -12.97
C HIS A 274 3.87 4.99 -13.76
N ARG A 275 3.46 3.77 -13.39
CA ARG A 275 2.36 3.03 -14.05
C ARG A 275 1.03 3.20 -13.31
N ALA A 276 0.79 4.39 -12.77
CA ALA A 276 -0.39 4.68 -11.96
C ALA A 276 -1.69 4.42 -12.72
N LYS A 277 -1.79 4.89 -13.97
CA LYS A 277 -2.99 4.73 -14.80
C LYS A 277 -3.42 3.26 -14.92
N GLU A 278 -2.48 2.38 -15.21
CA GLU A 278 -2.74 0.95 -15.37
C GLU A 278 -3.22 0.29 -14.06
N ALA A 279 -2.61 0.67 -12.94
CA ALA A 279 -3.04 0.19 -11.63
C ALA A 279 -4.45 0.68 -11.27
N ILE A 280 -4.77 1.95 -11.52
CA ILE A 280 -6.10 2.54 -11.28
C ILE A 280 -7.17 1.80 -12.08
N GLU A 281 -6.95 1.61 -13.39
CA GLU A 281 -7.87 0.88 -14.26
C GLU A 281 -8.10 -0.57 -13.80
N GLU A 282 -7.06 -1.24 -13.29
CA GLU A 282 -7.20 -2.59 -12.74
C GLU A 282 -7.99 -2.60 -11.43
N GLY A 283 -7.86 -1.54 -10.62
CA GLY A 283 -8.67 -1.33 -9.44
C GLY A 283 -10.16 -1.22 -9.77
N GLU A 284 -10.52 -0.47 -10.82
CA GLU A 284 -11.90 -0.33 -11.30
C GLU A 284 -12.45 -1.69 -11.77
N ARG A 285 -11.70 -2.42 -12.61
CA ARG A 285 -12.07 -3.77 -13.09
C ARG A 285 -12.30 -4.76 -11.93
N ALA A 286 -11.49 -4.66 -10.88
CA ALA A 286 -11.64 -5.54 -9.73
C ALA A 286 -12.95 -5.28 -8.96
N VAL A 287 -13.42 -4.03 -8.88
CA VAL A 287 -14.72 -3.69 -8.29
C VAL A 287 -15.86 -4.22 -9.17
N GLU A 288 -15.79 -4.05 -10.49
CA GLU A 288 -16.80 -4.59 -11.41
C GLU A 288 -16.96 -6.11 -11.22
N ALA A 289 -15.83 -6.83 -11.09
CA ALA A 289 -15.85 -8.28 -10.85
C ALA A 289 -16.45 -8.65 -9.48
N ALA A 290 -16.30 -7.81 -8.45
CA ALA A 290 -16.82 -8.02 -7.12
C ALA A 290 -18.25 -7.47 -6.92
N LEU A 291 -18.81 -6.78 -7.91
CA LEU A 291 -20.07 -6.04 -7.79
C LEU A 291 -21.26 -6.88 -7.27
N PRO A 292 -21.47 -8.15 -7.69
CA PRO A 292 -22.54 -8.97 -7.16
C PRO A 292 -22.45 -9.15 -5.62
N SER A 293 -21.25 -9.42 -5.12
CA SER A 293 -21.01 -9.55 -3.67
C SER A 293 -21.19 -8.22 -2.94
N LEU A 294 -20.67 -7.13 -3.52
CA LEU A 294 -20.80 -5.79 -2.95
C LEU A 294 -22.26 -5.37 -2.81
N ILE A 295 -23.10 -5.62 -3.81
CA ILE A 295 -24.53 -5.33 -3.76
C ILE A 295 -25.20 -6.17 -2.67
N ALA A 296 -24.89 -7.47 -2.59
CA ALA A 296 -25.50 -8.38 -1.62
C ALA A 296 -25.24 -7.95 -0.16
N TYR A 297 -24.02 -7.44 0.13
CA TYR A 297 -23.66 -7.03 1.49
C TYR A 297 -23.98 -5.57 1.79
N CYS A 298 -23.73 -4.65 0.86
CA CYS A 298 -23.79 -3.22 1.12
C CYS A 298 -25.13 -2.58 0.73
N LYS A 299 -25.93 -3.23 -0.08
CA LYS A 299 -27.26 -2.79 -0.51
C LYS A 299 -28.25 -3.94 -0.30
N PRO A 300 -28.61 -4.30 0.95
CA PRO A 300 -29.62 -5.32 1.16
C PRO A 300 -30.92 -4.90 0.46
N SER A 301 -31.55 -5.85 -0.23
CA SER A 301 -32.84 -5.63 -0.86
C SER A 301 -33.85 -5.13 0.17
N PRO A 302 -34.75 -4.23 -0.22
CA PRO A 302 -35.78 -3.69 0.67
C PRO A 302 -36.70 -4.75 1.24
#